data_c9736b3abe2996365dce6ed4b9064ae6
#
_entry.id   c9736b3abe2996365dce6ed4b9064ae6
#
_cell.length_a   1.000
_cell.length_b   1.000
_cell.length_c   1.000
_cell.angle_alpha   90.00
_cell.angle_beta   90.00
_cell.angle_gamma   90.00
#
_symmetry.space_group_name_H-M   'P 1'
#
loop_
_entity.id
_entity.type
_entity.pdbx_description
1 polymer ?
#
loop_
_entity_poly.entity_id
_entity_poly.type
_entity_poly.pdbx_seq_one_letter_code
_entity_poly.pdbx_strand_id
1 'polypeptide(L)'
;KKMFKAWNKYQKKNNSLLGKKYIKDNGIFDINTAMLLIQDYVENGLFIEQEKVYENTNIGKMNFKKTLDCCTPLYTKQGPIYLKYITNSKKENEESILKQIQSLILKDISNNIGWIIGFAYNDIIPIKIDTNNNYMLKKLQELRDESFNSRKLYLIELLIKYIESNIATKDEEKGKIFIGMANLFWEDMINEVIGNVSKVDLEKYFYVRHAYTFENNNNNPLVLSSLMPDSVYKDEKNIIIIDSKYYINNSLPDNNDINKQIIYMLKANGIFPNHANYSNCFILPTDSENGEINNERIQAVLDLSIPNTPMNSINVLYANVEELLNKYINNEKNNEILKDLIIN
;
A
#
# COMPACT_ATOMS: atom_id res chain seq x y z
N LYS A 1 6.15 5.86 15.76
CA LYS A 1 6.00 4.42 16.04
C LYS A 1 4.55 3.95 15.88
N LYS A 2 3.55 4.65 16.49
CA LYS A 2 2.11 4.30 16.37
C LYS A 2 1.64 4.36 14.91
N MET A 3 1.96 5.44 14.19
CA MET A 3 1.62 5.63 12.77
C MET A 3 2.02 4.42 11.92
N PHE A 4 3.24 3.88 12.11
CA PHE A 4 3.71 2.73 11.34
C PHE A 4 3.01 1.43 11.70
N LYS A 5 2.63 1.24 12.98
CA LYS A 5 1.82 0.08 13.36
C LYS A 5 0.45 0.11 12.68
N ALA A 6 -0.19 1.29 12.66
CA ALA A 6 -1.46 1.48 12.00
C ALA A 6 -1.33 1.29 10.47
N TRP A 7 -0.28 1.86 9.87
CA TRP A 7 0.02 1.69 8.46
C TRP A 7 0.25 0.23 8.07
N ASN A 8 1.02 -0.52 8.87
CA ASN A 8 1.22 -1.95 8.64
C ASN A 8 -0.09 -2.75 8.72
N LYS A 9 -0.98 -2.40 9.66
CA LYS A 9 -2.32 -2.99 9.74
C LYS A 9 -3.11 -2.72 8.46
N TYR A 10 -3.13 -1.47 8.00
CA TYR A 10 -3.78 -1.05 6.76
C TYR A 10 -3.25 -1.81 5.54
N GLN A 11 -1.92 -1.91 5.40
CA GLN A 11 -1.28 -2.62 4.30
C GLN A 11 -1.63 -4.12 4.30
N LYS A 12 -1.58 -4.79 5.44
CA LYS A 12 -1.94 -6.21 5.55
C LYS A 12 -3.38 -6.47 5.13
N LYS A 13 -4.31 -5.56 5.47
CA LYS A 13 -5.72 -5.64 5.10
C LYS A 13 -5.93 -5.46 3.60
N ASN A 14 -5.18 -4.58 2.96
CA ASN A 14 -5.38 -4.14 1.58
C ASN A 14 -4.39 -4.77 0.56
N ASN A 15 -3.47 -5.63 1.00
CA ASN A 15 -2.41 -6.22 0.15
C ASN A 15 -2.93 -7.01 -1.07
N SER A 16 -4.18 -7.45 -1.08
CA SER A 16 -4.77 -8.09 -2.26
C SER A 16 -5.12 -7.10 -3.39
N LEU A 17 -5.27 -5.80 -3.07
CA LEU A 17 -5.77 -4.78 -4.00
C LEU A 17 -4.70 -3.77 -4.45
N LEU A 18 -3.69 -3.50 -3.63
CA LEU A 18 -2.74 -2.40 -3.85
C LEU A 18 -1.44 -2.79 -4.56
N GLY A 19 -1.12 -4.06 -4.67
CA GLY A 19 0.18 -4.55 -5.17
C GLY A 19 0.49 -4.26 -6.64
N LYS A 20 -0.42 -3.71 -7.45
CA LYS A 20 -0.21 -3.55 -8.90
C LYS A 20 -0.53 -2.17 -9.49
N LYS A 21 -1.19 -1.25 -8.80
CA LYS A 21 -1.81 -0.10 -9.50
C LYS A 21 -1.34 1.31 -9.14
N TYR A 22 -0.55 1.50 -8.09
CA TYR A 22 -0.23 2.85 -7.59
C TYR A 22 1.26 3.12 -7.40
N ILE A 23 2.05 2.76 -8.40
CA ILE A 23 3.44 3.24 -8.52
C ILE A 23 3.44 4.33 -9.58
N LYS A 24 3.01 5.54 -9.22
CA LYS A 24 3.26 6.74 -10.04
C LYS A 24 3.74 7.89 -9.16
N ASP A 25 4.96 8.25 -9.43
CA ASP A 25 5.65 9.55 -9.36
C ASP A 25 5.30 10.53 -8.24
N ASN A 26 6.29 10.72 -7.37
CA ASN A 26 6.82 12.06 -7.08
C ASN A 26 8.09 11.86 -6.24
N GLY A 27 9.21 12.45 -6.60
CA GLY A 27 10.58 12.31 -6.11
C GLY A 27 10.82 12.60 -4.61
N ILE A 28 10.11 11.88 -3.76
CA ILE A 28 10.15 11.98 -2.30
C ILE A 28 10.41 10.58 -1.77
N PHE A 29 11.21 10.46 -0.69
CA PHE A 29 11.53 9.19 -0.04
C PHE A 29 10.27 8.31 0.11
N ASP A 30 10.19 7.26 -0.69
CA ASP A 30 9.01 6.40 -0.74
C ASP A 30 9.08 5.35 0.38
N ILE A 31 8.49 5.68 1.50
CA ILE A 31 8.40 4.76 2.65
C ILE A 31 7.66 3.46 2.28
N ASN A 32 6.74 3.51 1.31
CA ASN A 32 6.01 2.32 0.87
C ASN A 32 6.95 1.33 0.21
N THR A 33 7.86 1.80 -0.66
CA THR A 33 8.87 0.96 -1.28
C THR A 33 9.82 0.38 -0.23
N ALA A 34 10.24 1.17 0.76
CA ALA A 34 11.05 0.67 1.87
C ALA A 34 10.32 -0.43 2.66
N MET A 35 9.04 -0.25 2.96
CA MET A 35 8.23 -1.25 3.67
C MET A 35 8.05 -2.55 2.86
N LEU A 36 7.84 -2.46 1.54
CA LEU A 36 7.73 -3.63 0.66
C LEU A 36 9.05 -4.40 0.59
N LEU A 37 10.20 -3.70 0.56
CA LEU A 37 11.52 -4.32 0.61
C LEU A 37 11.77 -5.04 1.93
N ILE A 38 11.37 -4.44 3.06
CA ILE A 38 11.44 -5.09 4.37
C ILE A 38 10.54 -6.32 4.42
N GLN A 39 9.33 -6.22 3.89
CA GLN A 39 8.38 -7.33 3.87
C GLN A 39 8.92 -8.50 3.06
N ASP A 40 9.44 -8.26 1.84
CA ASP A 40 10.07 -9.33 1.04
C ASP A 40 11.25 -9.97 1.77
N TYR A 41 12.08 -9.16 2.47
CA TYR A 41 13.18 -9.70 3.26
C TYR A 41 12.72 -10.53 4.45
N VAL A 42 11.70 -10.10 5.20
CA VAL A 42 11.17 -10.84 6.36
C VAL A 42 10.52 -12.15 5.94
N GLU A 43 9.82 -12.16 4.80
CA GLU A 43 9.12 -13.35 4.30
C GLU A 43 10.06 -14.35 3.60
N ASN A 44 11.06 -13.86 2.88
CA ASN A 44 11.85 -14.67 1.95
C ASN A 44 13.36 -14.61 2.17
N GLY A 45 13.86 -13.74 3.04
CA GLY A 45 15.28 -13.47 3.21
C GLY A 45 15.92 -12.75 2.03
N LEU A 46 17.24 -12.67 2.03
CA LEU A 46 17.99 -12.13 0.88
C LEU A 46 17.82 -13.02 -0.35
N PHE A 47 17.85 -12.40 -1.52
CA PHE A 47 17.72 -13.13 -2.78
C PHE A 47 18.97 -13.94 -3.05
N ILE A 48 18.81 -15.29 -3.15
CA ILE A 48 19.90 -16.23 -3.39
C ILE A 48 19.85 -16.66 -4.85
N GLU A 49 20.89 -16.32 -5.61
CA GLU A 49 21.09 -16.83 -6.96
C GLU A 49 21.78 -18.19 -6.91
N GLN A 50 21.29 -19.14 -7.71
CA GLN A 50 21.90 -20.46 -7.85
C GLN A 50 22.70 -20.53 -9.15
N GLU A 51 23.97 -20.81 -9.03
CA GLU A 51 24.84 -21.07 -10.18
C GLU A 51 25.02 -22.57 -10.40
N LYS A 52 25.05 -22.97 -11.67
CA LYS A 52 25.43 -24.33 -12.05
C LYS A 52 26.96 -24.45 -12.00
N VAL A 53 27.45 -25.16 -11.02
CA VAL A 53 28.88 -25.44 -10.90
C VAL A 53 29.17 -26.85 -11.41
N TYR A 54 30.28 -26.98 -12.12
CA TYR A 54 30.74 -28.23 -12.66
C TYR A 54 31.92 -28.71 -11.81
N GLU A 55 31.74 -29.82 -11.12
CA GLU A 55 32.72 -30.32 -10.18
C GLU A 55 33.11 -31.76 -10.50
N ASN A 56 34.38 -32.08 -10.28
CA ASN A 56 34.93 -33.44 -10.44
C ASN A 56 34.85 -34.19 -9.09
N THR A 57 33.59 -34.34 -8.59
CA THR A 57 33.37 -34.91 -7.25
C THR A 57 32.81 -36.33 -7.29
N ASN A 58 32.43 -36.83 -8.45
CA ASN A 58 31.74 -38.10 -8.64
C ASN A 58 30.41 -38.20 -7.82
N ILE A 59 29.90 -37.10 -7.29
CA ILE A 59 28.66 -37.01 -6.51
C ILE A 59 27.68 -36.12 -7.27
N GLY A 60 26.49 -36.64 -7.59
CA GLY A 60 25.44 -35.89 -8.29
C GLY A 60 25.22 -36.36 -9.72
N LYS A 61 24.48 -35.55 -10.53
CA LYS A 61 24.13 -35.90 -11.90
C LYS A 61 25.31 -35.66 -12.83
N MET A 62 25.78 -36.73 -13.46
CA MET A 62 26.90 -36.70 -14.41
C MET A 62 26.58 -35.85 -15.63
N ASN A 63 27.53 -35.00 -16.02
CA ASN A 63 27.52 -34.28 -17.28
C ASN A 63 28.39 -35.02 -18.30
N PHE A 64 27.74 -35.85 -19.14
CA PHE A 64 28.43 -36.67 -20.12
C PHE A 64 29.30 -35.85 -21.06
N LYS A 65 28.77 -34.77 -21.64
CA LYS A 65 29.51 -33.93 -22.58
C LYS A 65 30.80 -33.41 -21.95
N LYS A 66 30.71 -32.75 -20.79
CA LYS A 66 31.90 -32.21 -20.11
C LYS A 66 32.84 -33.29 -19.61
N THR A 67 32.34 -34.47 -19.22
CA THR A 67 33.16 -35.59 -18.83
C THR A 67 33.99 -36.09 -20.01
N LEU A 68 33.39 -36.22 -21.20
CA LEU A 68 34.10 -36.65 -22.42
C LEU A 68 35.14 -35.62 -22.87
N ASP A 69 34.81 -34.32 -22.73
CA ASP A 69 35.70 -33.24 -23.15
C ASP A 69 36.90 -33.01 -22.21
N CYS A 70 36.71 -33.25 -20.88
CA CYS A 70 37.67 -32.82 -19.86
C CYS A 70 38.34 -33.96 -19.07
N CYS A 71 37.80 -35.18 -19.11
CA CYS A 71 38.33 -36.29 -18.35
C CYS A 71 39.05 -37.30 -19.25
N THR A 72 40.20 -37.78 -18.82
CA THR A 72 40.94 -38.80 -19.55
C THR A 72 40.37 -40.18 -19.27
N PRO A 73 39.94 -40.94 -20.29
CA PRO A 73 39.42 -42.29 -20.11
C PRO A 73 40.58 -43.29 -19.91
N LEU A 74 40.31 -44.32 -19.15
CA LEU A 74 41.13 -45.55 -19.14
C LEU A 74 40.61 -46.47 -20.24
N TYR A 75 41.46 -46.80 -21.21
CA TYR A 75 41.10 -47.69 -22.30
C TYR A 75 41.24 -49.16 -21.87
N THR A 76 40.16 -49.91 -21.94
CA THR A 76 40.12 -51.35 -21.67
C THR A 76 39.72 -52.10 -22.94
N LYS A 77 39.84 -53.44 -22.91
CA LYS A 77 39.35 -54.28 -24.03
C LYS A 77 37.88 -54.18 -24.31
N GLN A 78 37.12 -53.67 -23.35
CA GLN A 78 35.65 -53.49 -23.42
C GLN A 78 35.23 -52.03 -23.75
N GLY A 79 36.20 -51.14 -23.91
CA GLY A 79 35.98 -49.73 -24.23
C GLY A 79 36.53 -48.76 -23.18
N PRO A 80 36.29 -47.46 -23.36
CA PRO A 80 36.77 -46.43 -22.45
C PRO A 80 36.00 -46.42 -21.13
N ILE A 81 36.68 -46.38 -20.00
CA ILE A 81 36.15 -46.26 -18.65
C ILE A 81 36.60 -44.91 -18.06
N TYR A 82 35.67 -44.12 -17.58
CA TYR A 82 35.93 -42.85 -16.89
C TYR A 82 35.93 -43.09 -15.38
N LEU A 83 37.08 -43.02 -14.72
CA LEU A 83 37.25 -43.17 -13.27
C LEU A 83 36.84 -41.87 -12.54
N LYS A 84 36.95 -40.75 -13.25
CA LYS A 84 36.54 -39.44 -12.79
C LYS A 84 35.53 -38.87 -13.78
N TYR A 85 34.48 -38.26 -13.27
CA TYR A 85 33.50 -37.63 -14.12
C TYR A 85 33.02 -36.28 -13.53
N ILE A 86 32.63 -35.40 -14.42
CA ILE A 86 32.14 -34.08 -14.06
C ILE A 86 30.64 -34.17 -13.74
N THR A 87 30.28 -33.67 -12.57
CA THR A 87 28.89 -33.59 -12.10
C THR A 87 28.39 -32.18 -12.13
N ASN A 88 27.08 -32.02 -12.35
CA ASN A 88 26.39 -30.76 -12.21
C ASN A 88 25.92 -30.62 -10.75
N SER A 89 26.38 -29.59 -10.07
CA SER A 89 25.85 -29.17 -8.79
C SER A 89 25.28 -27.74 -8.91
N LYS A 90 24.35 -27.40 -8.03
CA LYS A 90 23.89 -26.02 -7.88
C LYS A 90 24.52 -25.50 -6.61
N LYS A 91 25.25 -24.42 -6.69
CA LYS A 91 25.77 -23.69 -5.55
C LYS A 91 25.15 -22.32 -5.45
N GLU A 92 25.01 -21.84 -4.24
CA GLU A 92 24.59 -20.46 -4.01
C GLU A 92 25.71 -19.51 -4.45
N ASN A 93 25.34 -18.51 -5.23
CA ASN A 93 26.25 -17.43 -5.58
C ASN A 93 26.29 -16.43 -4.42
N GLU A 94 27.26 -16.57 -3.54
CA GLU A 94 27.45 -15.67 -2.40
C GLU A 94 27.84 -14.25 -2.83
N GLU A 95 28.40 -14.09 -4.02
CA GLU A 95 28.85 -12.81 -4.58
C GLU A 95 27.82 -12.17 -5.52
N SER A 96 26.57 -12.67 -5.52
CA SER A 96 25.51 -12.12 -6.35
C SER A 96 25.35 -10.61 -6.16
N ILE A 97 25.40 -9.87 -7.26
CA ILE A 97 25.26 -8.41 -7.28
C ILE A 97 23.92 -8.01 -6.68
N LEU A 98 22.84 -8.72 -7.02
CA LEU A 98 21.51 -8.44 -6.51
C LEU A 98 21.44 -8.58 -4.98
N LYS A 99 22.03 -9.64 -4.42
CA LYS A 99 22.11 -9.86 -2.97
C LYS A 99 22.86 -8.72 -2.27
N GLN A 100 23.98 -8.26 -2.86
CA GLN A 100 24.76 -7.15 -2.30
C GLN A 100 23.99 -5.83 -2.33
N ILE A 101 23.31 -5.50 -3.45
CA ILE A 101 22.48 -4.28 -3.56
C ILE A 101 21.30 -4.35 -2.57
N GLN A 102 20.61 -5.49 -2.48
CA GLN A 102 19.51 -5.67 -1.52
C GLN A 102 19.99 -5.45 -0.08
N SER A 103 21.14 -6.01 0.29
CA SER A 103 21.75 -5.84 1.62
C SER A 103 22.09 -4.38 1.92
N LEU A 104 22.72 -3.68 0.96
CA LEU A 104 23.04 -2.25 1.11
C LEU A 104 21.81 -1.41 1.36
N ILE A 105 20.76 -1.62 0.57
CA ILE A 105 19.50 -0.87 0.68
C ILE A 105 18.79 -1.21 2.00
N LEU A 106 18.72 -2.46 2.42
CA LEU A 106 18.14 -2.84 3.71
C LEU A 106 18.89 -2.23 4.89
N LYS A 107 20.22 -2.14 4.79
CA LYS A 107 21.04 -1.45 5.80
C LYS A 107 20.79 0.05 5.81
N ASP A 108 20.65 0.67 4.64
CA ASP A 108 20.31 2.09 4.52
C ASP A 108 18.91 2.38 5.12
N ILE A 109 17.91 1.57 4.80
CA ILE A 109 16.57 1.64 5.40
C ILE A 109 16.63 1.48 6.93
N SER A 110 17.38 0.49 7.42
CA SER A 110 17.55 0.25 8.86
C SER A 110 18.16 1.46 9.58
N ASN A 111 19.18 2.08 8.99
CA ASN A 111 19.86 3.23 9.58
C ASN A 111 18.98 4.49 9.55
N ASN A 112 18.25 4.74 8.47
CA ASN A 112 17.50 5.97 8.28
C ASN A 112 16.12 5.95 8.96
N ILE A 113 15.36 4.88 8.81
CA ILE A 113 13.99 4.77 9.31
C ILE A 113 13.73 3.57 10.22
N GLY A 114 14.69 2.65 10.34
CA GLY A 114 14.53 1.41 11.11
C GLY A 114 14.09 1.65 12.57
N TRP A 115 14.61 2.69 13.22
CA TRP A 115 14.23 3.08 14.58
C TRP A 115 12.74 3.47 14.71
N ILE A 116 12.14 4.00 13.65
CA ILE A 116 10.72 4.39 13.62
C ILE A 116 9.83 3.15 13.45
N ILE A 117 10.19 2.27 12.48
CA ILE A 117 9.37 1.12 12.10
C ILE A 117 9.66 -0.13 12.94
N GLY A 118 10.72 -0.11 13.74
CA GLY A 118 11.15 -1.24 14.57
C GLY A 118 11.85 -2.34 13.76
N PHE A 119 12.52 -1.97 12.66
CA PHE A 119 13.31 -2.86 11.82
C PHE A 119 14.81 -2.64 12.06
N ALA A 120 15.55 -3.73 12.28
CA ALA A 120 16.99 -3.73 12.34
C ALA A 120 17.54 -4.78 11.38
N TYR A 121 18.42 -4.34 10.48
CA TYR A 121 19.12 -5.24 9.56
C TYR A 121 20.50 -5.57 10.12
N ASN A 122 20.75 -6.84 10.42
CA ASN A 122 21.95 -7.30 11.10
C ASN A 122 22.82 -8.25 10.26
N ASP A 123 22.40 -8.61 9.03
CA ASP A 123 23.20 -9.50 8.20
C ASP A 123 24.49 -8.81 7.75
N ILE A 124 25.61 -9.51 7.90
CA ILE A 124 26.93 -9.03 7.47
C ILE A 124 27.26 -9.73 6.17
N ILE A 125 27.18 -8.99 5.06
CA ILE A 125 27.55 -9.48 3.74
C ILE A 125 28.76 -8.68 3.25
N PRO A 126 29.79 -9.34 2.71
CA PRO A 126 30.91 -8.66 2.08
C PRO A 126 30.42 -7.90 0.84
N ILE A 127 30.59 -6.58 0.84
CA ILE A 127 30.23 -5.73 -0.29
C ILE A 127 31.49 -5.57 -1.16
N LYS A 128 31.41 -6.03 -2.40
CA LYS A 128 32.49 -5.96 -3.39
C LYS A 128 32.13 -5.09 -4.61
N ILE A 129 30.93 -4.53 -4.62
CA ILE A 129 30.44 -3.68 -5.70
C ILE A 129 30.64 -2.20 -5.39
N ASP A 130 30.63 -1.39 -6.43
CA ASP A 130 30.56 0.07 -6.28
C ASP A 130 29.21 0.47 -5.68
N THR A 131 29.24 1.28 -4.61
CA THR A 131 28.04 1.74 -3.90
C THR A 131 27.42 3.03 -4.52
N ASN A 132 27.94 3.45 -5.67
CA ASN A 132 27.36 4.60 -6.39
C ASN A 132 25.96 4.23 -6.93
N ASN A 133 25.00 5.11 -6.70
CA ASN A 133 23.62 4.93 -7.13
C ASN A 133 23.50 4.66 -8.65
N ASN A 134 24.25 5.40 -9.48
CA ASN A 134 24.22 5.23 -10.93
C ASN A 134 24.75 3.86 -11.36
N TYR A 135 25.79 3.37 -10.67
CA TYR A 135 26.32 2.03 -10.92
C TYR A 135 25.29 0.97 -10.54
N MET A 136 24.68 1.09 -9.34
CA MET A 136 23.67 0.14 -8.88
C MET A 136 22.45 0.12 -9.81
N LEU A 137 21.95 1.30 -10.25
CA LEU A 137 20.84 1.37 -11.19
C LEU A 137 21.15 0.66 -12.51
N LYS A 138 22.32 0.93 -13.08
CA LYS A 138 22.76 0.27 -14.33
C LYS A 138 22.79 -1.25 -14.17
N LYS A 139 23.35 -1.76 -13.07
CA LYS A 139 23.43 -3.19 -12.80
C LYS A 139 22.05 -3.82 -12.59
N LEU A 140 21.15 -3.15 -11.90
CA LEU A 140 19.78 -3.62 -11.72
C LEU A 140 19.01 -3.68 -13.06
N GLN A 141 19.22 -2.70 -13.96
CA GLN A 141 18.62 -2.72 -15.29
C GLN A 141 19.15 -3.88 -16.14
N GLU A 142 20.47 -4.13 -16.14
CA GLU A 142 21.07 -5.29 -16.80
C GLU A 142 20.44 -6.62 -16.27
N LEU A 143 20.37 -6.78 -14.95
CA LEU A 143 19.78 -7.97 -14.31
C LEU A 143 18.28 -8.13 -14.59
N ARG A 144 17.54 -7.03 -14.74
CA ARG A 144 16.11 -7.04 -15.08
C ARG A 144 15.91 -7.61 -16.48
N ASP A 145 16.71 -7.15 -17.46
CA ASP A 145 16.56 -7.53 -18.85
C ASP A 145 16.95 -9.01 -19.08
N GLU A 146 17.80 -9.58 -18.23
CA GLU A 146 18.22 -10.96 -18.28
C GLU A 146 17.32 -11.93 -17.46
N SER A 147 16.34 -11.41 -16.73
CA SER A 147 15.60 -12.22 -15.76
C SER A 147 14.19 -12.59 -16.21
N PHE A 148 13.81 -13.85 -15.98
CA PHE A 148 12.45 -14.37 -16.18
C PHE A 148 11.80 -14.81 -14.84
N ASN A 149 12.47 -14.63 -13.71
CA ASN A 149 11.94 -15.00 -12.41
C ASN A 149 11.09 -13.86 -11.86
N SER A 150 9.80 -14.12 -11.60
CA SER A 150 8.83 -13.10 -11.15
C SER A 150 9.23 -12.40 -9.85
N ARG A 151 9.75 -13.15 -8.85
CA ARG A 151 10.23 -12.55 -7.59
C ARG A 151 11.47 -11.70 -7.83
N LYS A 152 12.41 -12.18 -8.64
CA LYS A 152 13.63 -11.43 -8.99
C LYS A 152 13.27 -10.10 -9.67
N LEU A 153 12.37 -10.12 -10.65
CA LEU A 153 11.89 -8.92 -11.34
C LEU A 153 11.22 -7.93 -10.38
N TYR A 154 10.31 -8.43 -9.54
CA TYR A 154 9.63 -7.61 -8.54
C TYR A 154 10.63 -6.94 -7.56
N LEU A 155 11.59 -7.71 -7.04
CA LEU A 155 12.63 -7.18 -6.16
C LEU A 155 13.48 -6.12 -6.85
N ILE A 156 13.91 -6.37 -8.10
CA ILE A 156 14.70 -5.41 -8.88
C ILE A 156 13.91 -4.10 -9.08
N GLU A 157 12.63 -4.16 -9.42
CA GLU A 157 11.79 -2.97 -9.58
C GLU A 157 11.68 -2.15 -8.29
N LEU A 158 11.52 -2.82 -7.14
CA LEU A 158 11.51 -2.14 -5.85
C LEU A 158 12.86 -1.48 -5.52
N LEU A 159 13.98 -2.16 -5.80
CA LEU A 159 15.32 -1.63 -5.55
C LEU A 159 15.61 -0.41 -6.45
N ILE A 160 15.27 -0.47 -7.72
CA ILE A 160 15.39 0.66 -8.65
C ILE A 160 14.59 1.85 -8.12
N LYS A 161 13.32 1.63 -7.80
CA LYS A 161 12.43 2.69 -7.29
C LYS A 161 12.96 3.33 -6.01
N TYR A 162 13.49 2.54 -5.09
CA TYR A 162 14.09 3.05 -3.86
C TYR A 162 15.31 3.94 -4.15
N ILE A 163 16.21 3.51 -5.04
CA ILE A 163 17.41 4.29 -5.40
C ILE A 163 17.01 5.59 -6.10
N GLU A 164 16.06 5.55 -7.04
CA GLU A 164 15.59 6.73 -7.77
C GLU A 164 14.95 7.76 -6.83
N SER A 165 14.13 7.29 -5.87
CA SER A 165 13.53 8.19 -4.87
C SER A 165 14.59 8.87 -4.00
N ASN A 166 15.65 8.15 -3.63
CA ASN A 166 16.76 8.73 -2.85
C ASN A 166 17.63 9.73 -3.62
N ILE A 167 17.74 9.58 -4.92
CA ILE A 167 18.46 10.56 -5.77
C ILE A 167 17.67 11.88 -5.84
N ALA A 168 16.35 11.78 -6.02
CA ALA A 168 15.47 12.95 -6.11
C ALA A 168 15.41 13.78 -4.81
N THR A 169 15.59 13.14 -3.63
CA THR A 169 15.51 13.83 -2.32
C THR A 169 16.80 14.52 -1.91
N LYS A 170 17.89 14.40 -2.64
CA LYS A 170 19.16 15.06 -2.25
C LYS A 170 19.14 16.58 -2.37
N ASP A 171 18.23 17.14 -3.15
CA ASP A 171 18.20 18.59 -3.44
C ASP A 171 17.16 19.37 -2.62
N GLU A 172 16.14 18.72 -2.02
CA GLU A 172 15.11 19.43 -1.26
C GLU A 172 14.67 18.66 0.01
N GLU A 173 14.83 19.30 1.18
CA GLU A 173 14.19 18.96 2.47
C GLU A 173 14.51 17.59 3.12
N LYS A 174 15.69 17.50 3.72
CA LYS A 174 16.01 16.42 4.69
C LYS A 174 14.99 16.42 5.85
N GLY A 175 14.21 15.36 5.96
CA GLY A 175 13.42 15.08 7.17
C GLY A 175 11.91 14.94 7.00
N LYS A 176 11.34 15.12 5.82
CA LYS A 176 9.91 14.86 5.60
C LYS A 176 9.67 13.42 5.17
N ILE A 177 8.85 12.69 5.93
CA ILE A 177 8.40 11.35 5.61
C ILE A 177 7.02 11.48 4.98
N PHE A 178 6.89 11.06 3.72
CA PHE A 178 5.59 11.03 3.04
C PHE A 178 4.99 9.63 3.08
N ILE A 179 3.74 9.54 3.50
CA ILE A 179 2.93 8.34 3.36
C ILE A 179 2.08 8.55 2.11
N GLY A 180 2.43 7.86 1.03
CA GLY A 180 1.58 7.85 -0.17
C GLY A 180 0.18 7.32 0.17
N MET A 181 -0.87 7.96 -0.38
CA MET A 181 -2.27 7.61 -0.15
C MET A 181 -2.76 7.83 1.30
N ALA A 182 -2.26 8.88 1.96
CA ALA A 182 -2.71 9.24 3.30
C ALA A 182 -4.24 9.42 3.39
N ASN A 183 -4.87 9.89 2.32
CA ASN A 183 -6.33 9.98 2.21
C ASN A 183 -7.03 8.62 2.35
N LEU A 184 -6.61 7.60 1.59
CA LEU A 184 -7.21 6.25 1.66
C LEU A 184 -6.97 5.58 3.02
N PHE A 185 -5.81 5.82 3.61
CA PHE A 185 -5.51 5.35 4.95
C PHE A 185 -6.38 6.04 6.00
N TRP A 186 -6.61 7.35 5.85
CA TRP A 186 -7.50 8.13 6.69
C TRP A 186 -8.95 7.61 6.59
N GLU A 187 -9.45 7.42 5.37
CA GLU A 187 -10.77 6.83 5.11
C GLU A 187 -10.95 5.46 5.78
N ASP A 188 -9.95 4.58 5.69
CA ASP A 188 -10.00 3.27 6.32
C ASP A 188 -10.01 3.35 7.84
N MET A 189 -9.23 4.26 8.44
CA MET A 189 -9.25 4.49 9.89
C MET A 189 -10.61 4.99 10.38
N ILE A 190 -11.18 5.98 9.70
CA ILE A 190 -12.52 6.51 10.03
C ILE A 190 -13.57 5.42 9.93
N ASN A 191 -13.56 4.64 8.85
CA ASN A 191 -14.52 3.55 8.67
C ASN A 191 -14.37 2.47 9.75
N GLU A 192 -13.16 2.09 10.13
CA GLU A 192 -12.95 1.06 11.15
C GLU A 192 -13.24 1.54 12.57
N VAL A 193 -12.93 2.79 12.91
CA VAL A 193 -13.07 3.29 14.27
C VAL A 193 -14.46 3.86 14.52
N ILE A 194 -14.99 4.62 13.59
CA ILE A 194 -16.22 5.41 13.76
C ILE A 194 -17.42 4.75 13.07
N GLY A 195 -17.26 4.37 11.80
CA GLY A 195 -18.32 3.72 11.04
C GLY A 195 -18.69 2.34 11.60
N ASN A 196 -19.94 1.93 11.43
CA ASN A 196 -20.43 0.62 11.86
C ASN A 196 -21.19 -0.15 10.78
N VAL A 197 -21.30 0.41 9.58
CA VAL A 197 -21.86 -0.28 8.41
C VAL A 197 -20.73 -0.90 7.61
N SER A 198 -20.87 -2.18 7.25
CA SER A 198 -19.84 -2.88 6.51
C SER A 198 -19.69 -2.32 5.09
N LYS A 199 -18.49 -2.42 4.50
CA LYS A 199 -18.25 -1.98 3.12
C LYS A 199 -19.16 -2.68 2.10
N VAL A 200 -19.46 -3.96 2.34
CA VAL A 200 -20.38 -4.75 1.49
C VAL A 200 -21.81 -4.18 1.55
N ASP A 201 -22.27 -3.78 2.73
CA ASP A 201 -23.59 -3.16 2.89
C ASP A 201 -23.60 -1.75 2.30
N LEU A 202 -22.51 -0.97 2.43
CA LEU A 202 -22.37 0.31 1.76
C LEU A 202 -22.48 0.17 0.25
N GLU A 203 -21.77 -0.79 -0.34
CA GLU A 203 -21.87 -1.09 -1.78
C GLU A 203 -23.30 -1.47 -2.17
N LYS A 204 -23.97 -2.30 -1.39
CA LYS A 204 -25.35 -2.72 -1.66
C LYS A 204 -26.34 -1.56 -1.63
N TYR A 205 -26.20 -0.65 -0.68
CA TYR A 205 -27.19 0.42 -0.43
C TYR A 205 -26.86 1.71 -1.17
N PHE A 206 -25.61 2.12 -1.20
CA PHE A 206 -25.20 3.46 -1.65
C PHE A 206 -24.56 3.48 -3.05
N TYR A 207 -24.21 2.33 -3.62
CA TYR A 207 -23.54 2.30 -4.90
C TYR A 207 -24.40 2.85 -6.03
N VAL A 208 -24.03 3.98 -6.61
CA VAL A 208 -24.68 4.59 -7.77
C VAL A 208 -23.77 4.43 -8.98
N ARG A 209 -24.25 3.72 -10.00
CA ARG A 209 -23.55 3.60 -11.28
C ARG A 209 -24.05 4.67 -12.23
N HIS A 210 -23.16 5.52 -12.69
CA HIS A 210 -23.42 6.32 -13.87
C HIS A 210 -23.04 5.50 -15.11
N ALA A 211 -24.05 5.06 -15.86
CA ALA A 211 -23.86 4.36 -17.10
C ALA A 211 -24.29 5.27 -18.24
N TYR A 212 -23.41 5.51 -19.20
CA TYR A 212 -23.80 6.08 -20.50
C TYR A 212 -24.09 4.94 -21.44
N THR A 213 -25.33 4.88 -21.95
CA THR A 213 -25.68 4.03 -23.08
C THR A 213 -25.57 4.89 -24.34
N PHE A 214 -24.54 4.64 -25.15
CA PHE A 214 -24.52 5.20 -26.51
C PHE A 214 -25.37 4.32 -27.41
N GLU A 215 -26.27 4.89 -28.20
CA GLU A 215 -27.15 4.18 -29.13
C GLU A 215 -26.42 3.46 -30.27
N ASN A 216 -25.09 3.48 -30.33
CA ASN A 216 -24.28 2.82 -31.34
C ASN A 216 -23.73 1.49 -30.89
N ASN A 217 -24.43 0.42 -31.21
CA ASN A 217 -23.99 -0.97 -31.51
C ASN A 217 -23.11 -1.74 -30.52
N ASN A 218 -22.75 -1.23 -29.33
CA ASN A 218 -22.11 -2.03 -28.30
C ASN A 218 -22.93 -1.98 -27.01
N ASN A 219 -23.60 -3.07 -26.72
CA ASN A 219 -24.48 -3.28 -25.55
C ASN A 219 -23.79 -3.26 -24.17
N ASN A 220 -22.57 -2.76 -24.05
CA ASN A 220 -21.90 -2.64 -22.77
C ASN A 220 -21.96 -1.20 -22.27
N PRO A 221 -22.73 -0.90 -21.21
CA PRO A 221 -22.74 0.42 -20.61
C PRO A 221 -21.34 0.75 -20.07
N LEU A 222 -20.81 1.91 -20.48
CA LEU A 222 -19.56 2.43 -19.93
C LEU A 222 -19.85 2.94 -18.51
N VAL A 223 -19.35 2.26 -17.50
CA VAL A 223 -19.45 2.71 -16.11
C VAL A 223 -18.37 3.75 -15.85
N LEU A 224 -18.73 5.01 -15.72
CA LEU A 224 -17.80 6.13 -15.58
C LEU A 224 -17.40 6.43 -14.13
N SER A 225 -18.29 6.23 -13.17
CA SER A 225 -18.00 6.48 -11.76
C SER A 225 -18.99 5.77 -10.83
N SER A 226 -18.55 5.56 -9.60
CA SER A 226 -19.41 5.13 -8.50
C SER A 226 -19.46 6.21 -7.43
N LEU A 227 -20.64 6.50 -6.90
CA LEU A 227 -20.85 7.38 -5.76
C LEU A 227 -21.23 6.53 -4.55
N MET A 228 -20.40 6.55 -3.53
CA MET A 228 -20.59 5.82 -2.29
C MET A 228 -19.92 6.63 -1.17
N PRO A 229 -20.55 6.79 0.01
CA PRO A 229 -19.89 7.44 1.14
C PRO A 229 -18.74 6.60 1.66
N ASP A 230 -17.73 7.24 2.25
CA ASP A 230 -16.57 6.54 2.82
C ASP A 230 -16.98 5.68 4.00
N SER A 231 -17.94 6.16 4.81
CA SER A 231 -18.44 5.45 5.98
C SER A 231 -19.87 5.87 6.33
N VAL A 232 -20.56 5.03 7.08
CA VAL A 232 -21.88 5.33 7.65
C VAL A 232 -21.93 4.81 9.09
N TYR A 233 -22.42 5.63 9.98
CA TYR A 233 -22.85 5.22 11.30
C TYR A 233 -24.38 5.05 11.32
N LYS A 234 -24.86 3.91 11.82
CA LYS A 234 -26.27 3.56 11.89
C LYS A 234 -26.61 2.97 13.24
N ASP A 235 -27.65 3.49 13.88
CA ASP A 235 -28.32 2.85 15.00
C ASP A 235 -29.84 2.80 14.78
N GLU A 236 -30.64 2.57 15.82
CA GLU A 236 -32.10 2.46 15.70
C GLU A 236 -32.78 3.78 15.28
N LYS A 237 -32.23 4.91 15.68
CA LYS A 237 -32.79 6.24 15.42
C LYS A 237 -32.01 7.08 14.43
N ASN A 238 -30.70 6.84 14.30
CA ASN A 238 -29.77 7.71 13.63
C ASN A 238 -29.16 7.07 12.39
N ILE A 239 -29.06 7.85 11.33
CA ILE A 239 -28.22 7.60 10.15
C ILE A 239 -27.29 8.78 9.98
N ILE A 240 -25.99 8.56 10.13
CA ILE A 240 -24.97 9.60 9.94
C ILE A 240 -24.07 9.20 8.79
N ILE A 241 -24.06 9.99 7.74
CA ILE A 241 -23.22 9.80 6.57
C ILE A 241 -21.92 10.53 6.80
N ILE A 242 -20.83 9.83 6.63
CA ILE A 242 -19.47 10.29 6.92
C ILE A 242 -18.67 10.27 5.63
N ASP A 243 -18.09 11.40 5.27
CA ASP A 243 -17.11 11.54 4.21
C ASP A 243 -15.81 12.06 4.84
N SER A 244 -14.78 11.26 4.77
CA SER A 244 -13.51 11.53 5.42
C SER A 244 -12.60 12.28 4.47
N LYS A 245 -12.09 13.42 4.92
CA LYS A 245 -11.23 14.26 4.10
C LYS A 245 -9.88 14.46 4.75
N TYR A 246 -8.83 14.26 3.98
CA TYR A 246 -7.47 14.52 4.40
C TYR A 246 -6.92 15.67 3.56
N TYR A 247 -7.05 16.89 4.07
CA TYR A 247 -6.55 18.07 3.39
C TYR A 247 -5.23 18.54 4.00
N ILE A 248 -4.34 18.99 3.13
CA ILE A 248 -3.12 19.70 3.53
C ILE A 248 -3.46 21.20 3.55
N ASN A 249 -2.98 21.94 4.56
CA ASN A 249 -3.12 23.39 4.67
C ASN A 249 -4.54 23.92 4.98
N ASN A 250 -5.30 23.25 5.85
CA ASN A 250 -6.61 23.71 6.32
C ASN A 250 -7.62 24.04 5.19
N SER A 251 -7.53 23.34 4.08
CA SER A 251 -8.53 23.45 3.01
C SER A 251 -9.87 22.93 3.48
N LEU A 252 -10.94 23.53 3.01
CA LEU A 252 -12.32 23.06 3.26
C LEU A 252 -12.82 22.24 2.07
N PRO A 253 -13.83 21.37 2.29
CA PRO A 253 -14.51 20.63 1.22
C PRO A 253 -14.99 21.54 0.09
N ASP A 254 -14.85 21.10 -1.14
CA ASP A 254 -15.28 21.82 -2.31
C ASP A 254 -16.78 21.60 -2.64
N ASN A 255 -17.30 22.31 -3.63
CA ASN A 255 -18.69 22.18 -4.06
C ASN A 255 -19.03 20.76 -4.53
N ASN A 256 -18.08 20.02 -5.10
CA ASN A 256 -18.32 18.65 -5.55
C ASN A 256 -18.49 17.72 -4.35
N ASP A 257 -17.71 17.91 -3.30
CA ASP A 257 -17.83 17.14 -2.07
C ASP A 257 -19.18 17.44 -1.38
N ILE A 258 -19.58 18.70 -1.32
CA ILE A 258 -20.89 19.10 -0.80
C ILE A 258 -22.02 18.44 -1.60
N ASN A 259 -21.97 18.48 -2.92
CA ASN A 259 -22.99 17.87 -3.78
C ASN A 259 -23.08 16.35 -3.58
N LYS A 260 -21.96 15.66 -3.39
CA LYS A 260 -21.96 14.22 -3.06
C LYS A 260 -22.69 13.95 -1.75
N GLN A 261 -22.45 14.76 -0.72
CA GLN A 261 -23.09 14.61 0.58
C GLN A 261 -24.62 14.75 0.47
N ILE A 262 -25.09 15.67 -0.36
CA ILE A 262 -26.52 15.85 -0.62
C ILE A 262 -27.10 14.58 -1.27
N ILE A 263 -26.45 14.05 -2.28
CA ILE A 263 -26.89 12.84 -2.99
C ILE A 263 -26.91 11.64 -2.02
N TYR A 264 -25.92 11.49 -1.18
CA TYR A 264 -25.88 10.41 -0.18
C TYR A 264 -27.04 10.52 0.81
N MET A 265 -27.34 11.72 1.28
CA MET A 265 -28.46 11.97 2.20
C MET A 265 -29.80 11.64 1.57
N LEU A 266 -30.04 12.10 0.35
CA LEU A 266 -31.27 11.78 -0.39
C LEU A 266 -31.45 10.28 -0.55
N LYS A 267 -30.36 9.58 -0.83
CA LYS A 267 -30.38 8.14 -0.98
C LYS A 267 -30.61 7.43 0.35
N ALA A 268 -29.96 7.86 1.42
CA ALA A 268 -30.13 7.32 2.76
C ALA A 268 -31.60 7.43 3.25
N ASN A 269 -32.22 8.57 3.02
CA ASN A 269 -33.63 8.79 3.37
C ASN A 269 -34.55 7.82 2.63
N GLY A 270 -34.28 7.54 1.37
CA GLY A 270 -35.02 6.52 0.58
C GLY A 270 -34.80 5.08 1.04
N ILE A 271 -33.58 4.76 1.50
CA ILE A 271 -33.21 3.40 1.92
C ILE A 271 -33.67 3.09 3.35
N PHE A 272 -33.62 4.06 4.22
CA PHE A 272 -33.89 3.93 5.67
C PHE A 272 -35.03 4.85 6.13
N PRO A 273 -36.24 4.75 5.56
CA PRO A 273 -37.31 5.77 5.77
C PRO A 273 -37.82 5.87 7.20
N ASN A 274 -37.51 4.93 8.05
CA ASN A 274 -38.04 4.84 9.42
C ASN A 274 -37.09 5.40 10.50
N HIS A 275 -35.95 5.98 10.11
CA HIS A 275 -35.06 6.59 11.09
C HIS A 275 -35.53 8.04 11.43
N ALA A 276 -35.32 8.40 12.68
CA ALA A 276 -35.78 9.73 13.17
C ALA A 276 -34.78 10.84 12.83
N ASN A 277 -33.50 10.51 12.73
CA ASN A 277 -32.44 11.47 12.51
C ASN A 277 -31.53 11.09 11.36
N TYR A 278 -31.28 12.05 10.49
CA TYR A 278 -30.31 11.94 9.39
C TYR A 278 -29.33 13.10 9.48
N SER A 279 -28.06 12.81 9.51
CA SER A 279 -27.01 13.82 9.56
C SER A 279 -25.88 13.50 8.61
N ASN A 280 -25.23 14.53 8.09
CA ASN A 280 -24.04 14.42 7.30
C ASN A 280 -22.88 15.09 7.99
N CYS A 281 -21.69 14.51 7.86
CA CYS A 281 -20.49 15.16 8.32
C CYS A 281 -19.28 14.88 7.43
N PHE A 282 -18.37 15.86 7.41
CA PHE A 282 -16.99 15.67 7.01
C PHE A 282 -16.15 15.44 8.26
N ILE A 283 -15.21 14.50 8.21
CA ILE A 283 -14.24 14.29 9.29
C ILE A 283 -12.84 14.60 8.77
N LEU A 284 -12.22 15.62 9.38
CA LEU A 284 -10.89 16.11 9.07
C LEU A 284 -9.90 15.75 10.19
N PRO A 285 -8.60 15.56 9.89
CA PRO A 285 -7.60 15.35 10.92
C PRO A 285 -7.27 16.62 11.68
N THR A 286 -6.97 16.50 12.97
CA THR A 286 -6.39 17.54 13.80
C THR A 286 -5.30 16.98 14.72
N ASP A 287 -4.29 17.81 15.00
CA ASP A 287 -3.20 17.48 15.94
C ASP A 287 -3.46 18.08 17.33
N SER A 288 -4.55 18.84 17.54
CA SER A 288 -4.84 19.45 18.82
C SER A 288 -5.11 18.39 19.89
N GLU A 289 -4.38 18.44 21.01
CA GLU A 289 -4.52 17.51 22.14
C GLU A 289 -5.92 17.57 22.78
N ASN A 290 -6.62 18.64 22.66
CA ASN A 290 -7.91 18.88 23.29
C ASN A 290 -9.09 18.72 22.37
N GLY A 291 -8.97 17.98 21.27
CA GLY A 291 -10.15 17.68 20.45
C GLY A 291 -11.21 18.77 20.47
N GLU A 292 -10.81 20.06 20.50
CA GLU A 292 -11.72 21.17 20.37
C GLU A 292 -12.40 20.98 19.03
N ILE A 293 -13.56 20.36 19.13
CA ILE A 293 -14.51 20.28 18.03
C ILE A 293 -14.94 21.73 17.84
N ASN A 294 -14.19 22.46 17.03
CA ASN A 294 -14.76 23.63 16.40
C ASN A 294 -15.93 23.08 15.62
N ASN A 295 -17.13 23.25 16.15
CA ASN A 295 -18.39 22.89 15.49
C ASN A 295 -18.61 23.80 14.28
N GLU A 296 -17.64 23.78 13.36
CA GLU A 296 -17.77 24.45 12.08
C GLU A 296 -18.86 23.71 11.30
N ARG A 297 -19.90 24.43 10.98
CA ARG A 297 -20.98 23.92 10.15
C ARG A 297 -20.90 24.61 8.81
N ILE A 298 -20.73 23.85 7.77
CA ILE A 298 -21.01 24.34 6.42
C ILE A 298 -22.52 24.40 6.31
N GLN A 299 -23.08 25.59 6.42
CA GLN A 299 -24.48 25.81 6.03
C GLN A 299 -24.53 25.69 4.50
N ALA A 300 -24.90 24.49 4.05
CA ALA A 300 -25.40 24.38 2.70
C ALA A 300 -26.77 25.10 2.71
N VAL A 301 -26.77 26.35 2.30
CA VAL A 301 -28.00 27.04 1.98
C VAL A 301 -28.55 26.41 0.70
N LEU A 302 -29.11 25.23 0.90
CA LEU A 302 -29.89 24.57 -0.14
C LEU A 302 -31.30 25.12 0.05
N ASP A 303 -31.58 26.18 -0.67
CA ASP A 303 -32.94 26.54 -1.02
C ASP A 303 -33.51 25.52 -2.02
N LEU A 304 -33.30 24.27 -1.68
CA LEU A 304 -33.97 23.15 -2.32
C LEU A 304 -35.32 23.05 -1.63
N SER A 305 -36.32 23.69 -2.21
CA SER A 305 -37.72 23.42 -1.94
C SER A 305 -38.13 21.98 -2.26
N ILE A 306 -37.29 21.00 -1.87
CA ILE A 306 -37.59 19.57 -1.93
C ILE A 306 -38.34 19.24 -0.64
N PRO A 307 -39.65 18.98 -0.73
CA PRO A 307 -40.44 18.61 0.45
C PRO A 307 -39.84 17.37 1.10
N ASN A 308 -39.68 17.39 2.42
CA ASN A 308 -39.16 16.27 3.23
C ASN A 308 -37.66 15.94 3.12
N THR A 309 -36.81 16.87 2.74
CA THR A 309 -35.37 16.69 2.93
C THR A 309 -34.95 17.19 4.30
N PRO A 310 -34.40 16.31 5.17
CA PRO A 310 -34.02 16.68 6.54
C PRO A 310 -32.75 17.53 6.61
N MET A 311 -32.15 17.89 5.48
CA MET A 311 -30.80 18.43 5.45
C MET A 311 -30.79 19.96 5.36
N ASN A 312 -30.41 20.60 6.47
CA ASN A 312 -30.15 22.02 6.53
C ASN A 312 -28.67 22.39 6.66
N SER A 313 -27.82 21.42 7.02
CA SER A 313 -26.38 21.67 7.20
C SER A 313 -25.56 20.38 7.08
N ILE A 314 -24.29 20.53 6.71
CA ILE A 314 -23.27 19.49 6.79
C ILE A 314 -22.33 19.87 7.92
N ASN A 315 -22.11 18.96 8.86
CA ASN A 315 -21.23 19.22 9.99
C ASN A 315 -19.78 18.96 9.58
N VAL A 316 -18.85 19.77 10.09
CA VAL A 316 -17.41 19.53 9.94
C VAL A 316 -16.85 19.16 11.31
N LEU A 317 -16.33 17.95 11.44
CA LEU A 317 -15.79 17.41 12.67
C LEU A 317 -14.28 17.21 12.50
N TYR A 318 -13.55 17.44 13.59
CA TYR A 318 -12.09 17.27 13.61
C TYR A 318 -11.74 16.12 14.53
N ALA A 319 -11.12 15.07 13.98
CA ALA A 319 -10.67 13.90 14.76
C ALA A 319 -9.21 14.02 15.11
N ASN A 320 -8.88 13.84 16.40
CA ASN A 320 -7.48 13.78 16.85
C ASN A 320 -6.80 12.55 16.23
N VAL A 321 -5.72 12.81 15.46
CA VAL A 321 -5.00 11.78 14.72
C VAL A 321 -4.38 10.74 15.65
N GLU A 322 -3.81 11.16 16.78
CA GLU A 322 -3.14 10.23 17.70
C GLU A 322 -4.12 9.30 18.41
N GLU A 323 -5.26 9.83 18.83
CA GLU A 323 -6.33 9.04 19.43
C GLU A 323 -6.90 8.02 18.43
N LEU A 324 -7.21 8.49 17.23
CA LEU A 324 -7.74 7.63 16.15
C LEU A 324 -6.78 6.50 15.80
N LEU A 325 -5.47 6.79 15.71
CA LEU A 325 -4.44 5.78 15.47
C LEU A 325 -4.40 4.73 16.58
N ASN A 326 -4.51 5.14 17.84
CA ASN A 326 -4.53 4.20 18.98
C ASN A 326 -5.75 3.27 18.89
N LYS A 327 -6.93 3.82 18.68
CA LYS A 327 -8.18 3.05 18.54
C LYS A 327 -8.11 2.10 17.34
N TYR A 328 -7.62 2.59 16.21
CA TYR A 328 -7.44 1.78 15.00
C TYR A 328 -6.50 0.59 15.23
N ILE A 329 -5.33 0.80 15.86
CA ILE A 329 -4.36 -0.27 16.16
C ILE A 329 -4.99 -1.35 17.04
N ASN A 330 -5.79 -0.94 18.02
CA ASN A 330 -6.40 -1.82 19.03
C ASN A 330 -7.71 -2.47 18.57
N ASN A 331 -8.22 -2.16 17.38
CA ASN A 331 -9.55 -2.56 16.88
C ASN A 331 -10.71 -2.06 17.78
N GLU A 332 -10.55 -0.89 18.38
CA GLU A 332 -11.55 -0.28 19.24
C GLU A 332 -12.46 0.64 18.41
N LYS A 333 -13.78 0.54 18.63
CA LYS A 333 -14.77 1.47 18.11
C LYS A 333 -14.85 2.70 19.01
N ASN A 334 -15.00 3.88 18.38
CA ASN A 334 -15.23 5.13 19.09
C ASN A 334 -16.13 6.04 18.27
N ASN A 335 -17.35 6.28 18.75
CA ASN A 335 -18.30 7.18 18.13
C ASN A 335 -18.51 8.48 18.92
N GLU A 336 -17.68 8.77 19.92
CA GLU A 336 -17.81 9.98 20.75
C GLU A 336 -17.77 11.26 19.90
N ILE A 337 -17.02 11.27 18.82
CA ILE A 337 -16.98 12.39 17.88
C ILE A 337 -18.35 12.69 17.24
N LEU A 338 -19.23 11.70 17.20
CA LEU A 338 -20.58 11.85 16.64
C LEU A 338 -21.64 12.20 17.69
N LYS A 339 -21.28 12.32 18.97
CA LYS A 339 -22.24 12.48 20.08
C LYS A 339 -23.26 13.62 19.88
N ASP A 340 -22.81 14.74 19.29
CA ASP A 340 -23.67 15.90 19.05
C ASP A 340 -24.60 15.72 17.85
N LEU A 341 -24.38 14.69 17.04
CA LEU A 341 -25.20 14.32 15.88
C LEU A 341 -26.15 13.16 16.20
N ILE A 342 -25.97 12.47 17.31
CA ILE A 342 -26.76 11.32 17.76
C ILE A 342 -27.91 11.82 18.64
N ILE A 343 -29.15 11.48 18.26
CA ILE A 343 -30.32 11.70 19.09
C ILE A 343 -30.53 10.47 19.96
N ASN A 344 -30.53 10.65 21.28
CA ASN A 344 -30.76 9.59 22.27
C ASN A 344 -32.24 9.14 22.36
#